data_a6835dda98bbe2c51fb84ccbd702c40f
#
_entry.id   a6835dda98bbe2c51fb84ccbd702c40f
#
_cell.length_a   1.000
_cell.length_b   1.000
_cell.length_c   1.000
_cell.angle_alpha   90.00
_cell.angle_beta   90.00
_cell.angle_gamma   90.00
#
_symmetry.space_group_name_H-M   'P 1'
#
loop_
_entity.id
_entity.type
_entity.pdbx_description
1 polymer ?
#
loop_
_entity_poly.entity_id
_entity_poly.type
_entity_poly.pdbx_seq_one_letter_code
_entity_poly.pdbx_strand_id
1 'polypeptide(L)'
;DAGTVELLSATPDDAAVRAKIGVVFEDAYFYESLTPAQVGASLRGIFGPAWDAGYFAALLEQFHLPPKKSIKELSRGMRMKLNLASALAHRPGLLVLDEATSGLDPAARSEILDILLDFIQDERHSVLLSSHITTDLEQIADTIAYLHHGQLLFAKNKDDLMEEYGILRCSQQDLDRL
;
A
#
# COMPACT_ATOMS: atom_id res chain seq x y z
N ASP A 1 13.58 -22.34 -1.21
CA ASP A 1 13.97 -21.07 -0.59
C ASP A 1 14.21 -21.31 0.91
N ALA A 2 15.14 -20.58 1.50
CA ALA A 2 15.48 -20.67 2.91
C ALA A 2 15.52 -19.25 3.50
N GLY A 3 15.25 -19.14 4.80
CA GLY A 3 15.25 -17.87 5.51
C GLY A 3 14.18 -17.83 6.59
N THR A 4 14.18 -16.77 7.36
CA THR A 4 13.16 -16.50 8.38
C THR A 4 12.51 -15.16 8.11
N VAL A 5 11.20 -15.07 8.32
CA VAL A 5 10.43 -13.83 8.24
C VAL A 5 9.80 -13.60 9.60
N GLU A 6 9.93 -12.38 10.11
CA GLU A 6 9.29 -11.93 11.32
C GLU A 6 8.48 -10.67 11.03
N LEU A 7 7.22 -10.63 11.44
CA LEU A 7 6.32 -9.50 11.29
C LEU A 7 5.70 -9.18 12.63
N LEU A 8 5.72 -7.92 13.05
CA LEU A 8 5.18 -7.50 14.35
C LEU A 8 5.72 -8.35 15.53
N SER A 9 7.02 -8.68 15.48
CA SER A 9 7.76 -9.49 16.48
C SER A 9 7.27 -10.94 16.60
N ALA A 10 6.67 -11.51 15.55
CA ALA A 10 6.28 -12.91 15.52
C ALA A 10 6.32 -13.50 14.09
N THR A 11 6.14 -14.80 13.98
CA THR A 11 6.15 -15.49 12.68
C THR A 11 4.87 -15.25 11.90
N PRO A 12 4.90 -15.16 10.55
CA PRO A 12 3.72 -14.98 9.71
C PRO A 12 2.68 -16.10 9.82
N ASP A 13 3.08 -17.27 10.34
CA ASP A 13 2.19 -18.41 10.55
C ASP A 13 1.21 -18.21 11.71
N ASP A 14 1.48 -17.26 12.60
CA ASP A 14 0.58 -16.93 13.69
C ASP A 14 -0.66 -16.20 13.17
N ALA A 15 -1.84 -16.78 13.41
CA ALA A 15 -3.12 -16.20 13.01
C ALA A 15 -3.39 -14.84 13.69
N ALA A 16 -2.91 -14.64 14.92
CA ALA A 16 -3.05 -13.37 15.63
C ALA A 16 -2.20 -12.26 15.01
N VAL A 17 -1.06 -12.61 14.41
CA VAL A 17 -0.23 -11.67 13.64
C VAL A 17 -0.90 -11.33 12.32
N ARG A 18 -1.35 -12.35 11.56
CA ARG A 18 -2.05 -12.12 10.29
C ARG A 18 -3.31 -11.24 10.45
N ALA A 19 -4.02 -11.39 11.56
CA ALA A 19 -5.19 -10.56 11.85
C ALA A 19 -4.87 -9.06 12.05
N LYS A 20 -3.59 -8.71 12.23
CA LYS A 20 -3.11 -7.33 12.38
C LYS A 20 -2.45 -6.78 11.11
N ILE A 21 -2.51 -7.52 10.02
CA ILE A 21 -1.89 -7.13 8.75
C ILE A 21 -2.99 -6.94 7.71
N GLY A 22 -3.02 -5.77 7.10
CA GLY A 22 -3.81 -5.50 5.90
C GLY A 22 -2.94 -5.70 4.66
N VAL A 23 -3.46 -6.39 3.65
CA VAL A 23 -2.74 -6.64 2.40
C VAL A 23 -3.52 -6.07 1.23
N VAL A 24 -2.83 -5.35 0.35
CA VAL A 24 -3.39 -4.75 -0.86
C VAL A 24 -2.50 -5.15 -2.03
N PHE A 25 -3.07 -5.81 -3.02
CA PHE A 25 -2.39 -6.17 -4.26
C PHE A 25 -2.73 -5.18 -5.38
N GLU A 26 -1.92 -5.18 -6.44
CA GLU A 26 -2.13 -4.36 -7.64
C GLU A 26 -3.54 -4.51 -8.21
N ASP A 27 -4.07 -5.75 -8.27
CA ASP A 27 -5.42 -6.03 -8.72
C ASP A 27 -6.36 -6.39 -7.56
N ALA A 28 -7.57 -5.82 -7.61
CA ALA A 28 -8.63 -6.18 -6.67
C ALA A 28 -9.26 -7.52 -7.07
N TYR A 29 -9.12 -8.54 -6.22
CA TYR A 29 -9.67 -9.88 -6.44
C TYR A 29 -11.11 -10.05 -5.96
N PHE A 30 -11.92 -9.01 -6.04
CA PHE A 30 -13.35 -9.11 -5.74
C PHE A 30 -14.13 -9.51 -6.98
N TYR A 31 -15.19 -10.31 -6.81
CA TYR A 31 -16.09 -10.63 -7.91
C TYR A 31 -16.71 -9.35 -8.47
N GLU A 32 -16.59 -9.15 -9.75
CA GLU A 32 -17.03 -7.93 -10.45
C GLU A 32 -18.53 -7.63 -10.32
N SER A 33 -19.35 -8.65 -10.07
CA SER A 33 -20.80 -8.51 -9.86
C SER A 33 -21.18 -8.00 -8.47
N LEU A 34 -20.26 -8.03 -7.51
CA LEU A 34 -20.53 -7.52 -6.16
C LEU A 34 -20.53 -6.00 -6.14
N THR A 35 -21.20 -5.44 -5.15
CA THR A 35 -21.10 -4.03 -4.79
C THR A 35 -20.15 -3.85 -3.60
N PRO A 36 -19.58 -2.64 -3.36
CA PRO A 36 -18.79 -2.38 -2.16
C PRO A 36 -19.48 -2.77 -0.86
N ALA A 37 -20.77 -2.56 -0.73
CA ALA A 37 -21.53 -2.97 0.45
C ALA A 37 -21.57 -4.51 0.63
N GLN A 38 -21.70 -5.25 -0.47
CA GLN A 38 -21.67 -6.72 -0.45
C GLN A 38 -20.26 -7.27 -0.14
N VAL A 39 -19.20 -6.61 -0.62
CA VAL A 39 -17.82 -6.93 -0.23
C VAL A 39 -17.67 -6.82 1.29
N GLY A 40 -18.09 -5.69 1.89
CA GLY A 40 -18.05 -5.51 3.34
C GLY A 40 -18.82 -6.57 4.12
N ALA A 41 -20.00 -6.97 3.62
CA ALA A 41 -20.79 -8.04 4.23
C ALA A 41 -20.06 -9.41 4.18
N SER A 42 -19.40 -9.71 3.06
CA SER A 42 -18.62 -10.94 2.89
C SER A 42 -17.40 -10.97 3.79
N LEU A 43 -16.63 -9.86 3.84
CA LEU A 43 -15.44 -9.74 4.68
C LEU A 43 -15.77 -9.79 6.18
N ARG A 44 -16.91 -9.24 6.59
CA ARG A 44 -17.42 -9.41 7.95
C ARG A 44 -17.58 -10.88 8.34
N GLY A 45 -18.01 -11.72 7.40
CA GLY A 45 -18.11 -13.18 7.62
C GLY A 45 -16.74 -13.85 7.82
N ILE A 46 -15.69 -13.33 7.20
CA ILE A 46 -14.31 -13.84 7.28
C ILE A 46 -13.60 -13.35 8.55
N PHE A 47 -13.63 -12.03 8.79
CA PHE A 47 -12.91 -11.39 9.91
C PHE A 47 -13.69 -11.47 11.25
N GLY A 48 -14.98 -11.78 11.20
CA GLY A 48 -15.80 -11.90 12.41
C GLY A 48 -15.77 -10.61 13.26
N PRO A 49 -15.48 -10.74 14.59
CA PRO A 49 -15.45 -9.60 15.50
C PRO A 49 -14.36 -8.56 15.22
N ALA A 50 -13.31 -8.91 14.49
CA ALA A 50 -12.25 -7.98 14.11
C ALA A 50 -12.69 -7.01 13.01
N TRP A 51 -13.78 -7.31 12.28
CA TRP A 51 -14.31 -6.44 11.23
C TRP A 51 -15.10 -5.26 11.81
N ASP A 52 -14.62 -4.05 11.59
CA ASP A 52 -15.33 -2.80 11.94
C ASP A 52 -16.20 -2.34 10.76
N ALA A 53 -17.47 -2.78 10.77
CA ALA A 53 -18.42 -2.44 9.71
C ALA A 53 -18.75 -0.94 9.66
N GLY A 54 -18.71 -0.25 10.81
CA GLY A 54 -18.93 1.20 10.90
C GLY A 54 -17.77 1.96 10.25
N TYR A 55 -16.54 1.53 10.53
CA TYR A 55 -15.36 2.12 9.93
C TYR A 55 -15.28 1.84 8.42
N PHE A 56 -15.60 0.62 7.98
CA PHE A 56 -15.69 0.32 6.55
C PHE A 56 -16.68 1.24 5.84
N ALA A 57 -17.87 1.44 6.41
CA ALA A 57 -18.85 2.34 5.83
C ALA A 57 -18.35 3.79 5.77
N ALA A 58 -17.68 4.27 6.81
CA ALA A 58 -17.05 5.59 6.84
C ALA A 58 -15.95 5.73 5.77
N LEU A 59 -15.13 4.69 5.57
CA LEU A 59 -14.11 4.66 4.51
C LEU A 59 -14.74 4.70 3.11
N LEU A 60 -15.84 3.99 2.87
CA LEU A 60 -16.56 4.08 1.58
C LEU A 60 -17.04 5.51 1.30
N GLU A 61 -17.53 6.20 2.32
CA GLU A 61 -17.97 7.59 2.20
C GLU A 61 -16.79 8.54 1.98
N GLN A 62 -15.75 8.43 2.80
CA GLN A 62 -14.51 9.22 2.69
C GLN A 62 -13.85 9.09 1.32
N PHE A 63 -13.80 7.89 0.77
CA PHE A 63 -13.21 7.59 -0.53
C PHE A 63 -14.15 7.84 -1.71
N HIS A 64 -15.36 8.33 -1.43
CA HIS A 64 -16.40 8.60 -2.42
C HIS A 64 -16.78 7.36 -3.25
N LEU A 65 -16.80 6.19 -2.62
CA LEU A 65 -17.13 4.93 -3.28
C LEU A 65 -18.65 4.70 -3.29
N PRO A 66 -19.27 4.49 -4.46
CA PRO A 66 -20.69 4.26 -4.54
C PRO A 66 -21.04 2.87 -4.01
N PRO A 67 -21.74 2.75 -2.86
CA PRO A 67 -21.92 1.46 -2.19
C PRO A 67 -22.81 0.46 -2.94
N LYS A 68 -23.58 0.94 -3.92
CA LYS A 68 -24.57 0.15 -4.68
C LYS A 68 -24.19 -0.14 -6.13
N LYS A 69 -23.14 0.47 -6.67
CA LYS A 69 -22.63 0.14 -8.00
C LYS A 69 -21.84 -1.15 -7.97
N SER A 70 -21.95 -1.94 -9.04
CA SER A 70 -21.11 -3.14 -9.16
C SER A 70 -19.63 -2.77 -9.36
N ILE A 71 -18.72 -3.64 -8.89
CA ILE A 71 -17.27 -3.41 -8.96
C ILE A 71 -16.80 -3.23 -10.41
N LYS A 72 -17.41 -3.93 -11.37
CA LYS A 72 -17.10 -3.75 -12.81
C LYS A 72 -17.35 -2.33 -13.32
N GLU A 73 -18.22 -1.57 -12.66
CA GLU A 73 -18.55 -0.18 -13.01
C GLU A 73 -17.63 0.84 -12.34
N LEU A 74 -16.75 0.39 -11.42
CA LEU A 74 -15.78 1.23 -10.75
C LEU A 74 -14.55 1.44 -11.64
N SER A 75 -13.99 2.64 -11.61
CA SER A 75 -12.67 2.91 -12.20
C SER A 75 -11.57 2.11 -11.48
N ARG A 76 -10.38 1.99 -12.08
CA ARG A 76 -9.24 1.32 -11.44
C ARG A 76 -8.90 1.98 -10.10
N GLY A 77 -8.85 3.31 -10.03
CA GLY A 77 -8.61 4.03 -8.78
C GLY A 77 -9.69 3.77 -7.73
N MET A 78 -10.96 3.72 -8.12
CA MET A 78 -12.04 3.37 -7.18
C MET A 78 -11.95 1.92 -6.69
N ARG A 79 -11.54 0.98 -7.54
CA ARG A 79 -11.28 -0.42 -7.10
C ARG A 79 -10.12 -0.49 -6.13
N MET A 80 -9.04 0.25 -6.38
CA MET A 80 -7.91 0.32 -5.45
C MET A 80 -8.32 0.92 -4.10
N LYS A 81 -9.12 1.99 -4.08
CA LYS A 81 -9.67 2.54 -2.85
C LYS A 81 -10.55 1.54 -2.10
N LEU A 82 -11.34 0.72 -2.82
CA LEU A 82 -12.13 -0.35 -2.19
C LEU A 82 -11.22 -1.44 -1.56
N ASN A 83 -10.11 -1.81 -2.23
CA ASN A 83 -9.11 -2.70 -1.68
C ASN A 83 -8.55 -2.15 -0.38
N LEU A 84 -8.14 -0.88 -0.40
CA LEU A 84 -7.56 -0.22 0.76
C LEU A 84 -8.58 -0.09 1.90
N ALA A 85 -9.83 0.30 1.60
CA ALA A 85 -10.91 0.32 2.60
C ALA A 85 -11.14 -1.05 3.24
N SER A 86 -11.07 -2.12 2.42
CA SER A 86 -11.21 -3.50 2.89
C SER A 86 -10.05 -3.93 3.79
N ALA A 87 -8.82 -3.54 3.43
CA ALA A 87 -7.64 -3.82 4.22
C ALA A 87 -7.59 -3.03 5.54
N LEU A 88 -8.14 -1.81 5.57
CA LEU A 88 -8.17 -0.96 6.75
C LEU A 88 -9.30 -1.32 7.74
N ALA A 89 -10.38 -1.92 7.27
CA ALA A 89 -11.61 -2.09 8.08
C ALA A 89 -11.47 -3.05 9.28
N HIS A 90 -10.42 -3.87 9.33
CA HIS A 90 -10.11 -4.70 10.51
C HIS A 90 -9.04 -4.08 11.41
N ARG A 91 -8.72 -2.78 11.23
CA ARG A 91 -7.79 -2.01 12.06
C ARG A 91 -6.38 -2.63 12.15
N PRO A 92 -5.72 -2.88 11.01
CA PRO A 92 -4.37 -3.44 11.01
C PRO A 92 -3.35 -2.45 11.60
N GLY A 93 -2.27 -2.97 12.19
CA GLY A 93 -1.10 -2.18 12.55
C GLY A 93 -0.06 -2.11 11.42
N LEU A 94 -0.12 -3.05 10.47
CA LEU A 94 0.77 -3.08 9.30
C LEU A 94 -0.05 -3.20 8.02
N LEU A 95 0.20 -2.31 7.06
CA LEU A 95 -0.26 -2.45 5.69
C LEU A 95 0.88 -2.93 4.80
N VAL A 96 0.63 -3.97 4.02
CA VAL A 96 1.54 -4.45 2.96
C VAL A 96 0.87 -4.19 1.62
N LEU A 97 1.51 -3.39 0.79
CA LEU A 97 0.98 -2.99 -0.51
C LEU A 97 1.94 -3.42 -1.63
N ASP A 98 1.41 -4.15 -2.59
CA ASP A 98 2.16 -4.59 -3.76
C ASP A 98 1.68 -3.82 -4.99
N GLU A 99 2.55 -2.90 -5.49
CA GLU A 99 2.30 -2.06 -6.67
C GLU A 99 0.95 -1.30 -6.64
N ALA A 100 0.49 -0.88 -5.45
CA ALA A 100 -0.85 -0.33 -5.24
C ALA A 100 -1.16 0.97 -6.01
N THR A 101 -0.14 1.69 -6.47
CA THR A 101 -0.27 2.93 -7.25
C THR A 101 -0.05 2.72 -8.75
N SER A 102 0.37 1.52 -9.16
CA SER A 102 0.67 1.17 -10.55
C SER A 102 -0.54 1.35 -11.45
N GLY A 103 -0.34 2.00 -12.61
CA GLY A 103 -1.37 2.20 -13.63
C GLY A 103 -2.57 3.06 -13.20
N LEU A 104 -2.48 3.78 -12.08
CA LEU A 104 -3.46 4.79 -11.70
C LEU A 104 -3.17 6.11 -12.42
N ASP A 105 -4.23 6.88 -12.67
CA ASP A 105 -4.07 8.26 -13.07
C ASP A 105 -3.47 9.11 -11.92
N PRO A 106 -2.85 10.28 -12.21
CA PRO A 106 -2.16 11.06 -11.20
C PRO A 106 -3.04 11.50 -10.03
N ALA A 107 -4.33 11.77 -10.26
CA ALA A 107 -5.24 12.21 -9.20
C ALA A 107 -5.57 11.05 -8.26
N ALA A 108 -5.94 9.88 -8.80
CA ALA A 108 -6.21 8.69 -8.00
C ALA A 108 -4.97 8.22 -7.22
N ARG A 109 -3.76 8.37 -7.83
CA ARG A 109 -2.49 8.07 -7.16
C ARG A 109 -2.26 8.98 -5.95
N SER A 110 -2.38 10.29 -6.13
CA SER A 110 -2.25 11.25 -5.03
C SER A 110 -3.20 10.92 -3.87
N GLU A 111 -4.47 10.65 -4.19
CA GLU A 111 -5.45 10.29 -3.15
C GLU A 111 -5.09 9.00 -2.38
N ILE A 112 -4.50 8.01 -3.04
CA ILE A 112 -4.02 6.79 -2.34
C ILE A 112 -2.84 7.12 -1.43
N LEU A 113 -1.87 7.90 -1.91
CA LEU A 113 -0.72 8.31 -1.09
C LEU A 113 -1.15 9.14 0.12
N ASP A 114 -2.12 10.05 -0.03
CA ASP A 114 -2.68 10.83 1.07
C ASP A 114 -3.33 9.93 2.13
N ILE A 115 -4.07 8.89 1.70
CA ILE A 115 -4.66 7.90 2.63
C ILE A 115 -3.57 7.15 3.40
N LEU A 116 -2.47 6.77 2.73
CA LEU A 116 -1.36 6.08 3.39
C LEU A 116 -0.60 7.01 4.34
N LEU A 117 -0.40 8.28 3.97
CA LEU A 117 0.18 9.29 4.84
C LEU A 117 -0.67 9.51 6.09
N ASP A 118 -1.99 9.61 5.96
CA ASP A 118 -2.91 9.70 7.10
C ASP A 118 -2.81 8.46 8.00
N PHE A 119 -2.69 7.27 7.41
CA PHE A 119 -2.59 6.02 8.17
C PHE A 119 -1.33 5.97 9.05
N ILE A 120 -0.18 6.40 8.54
CA ILE A 120 1.10 6.40 9.28
C ILE A 120 1.26 7.57 10.26
N GLN A 121 0.30 8.50 10.37
CA GLN A 121 0.31 9.53 11.44
C GLN A 121 0.23 8.91 12.84
N ASP A 122 -0.35 7.74 12.98
CA ASP A 122 -0.30 6.97 14.23
C ASP A 122 0.99 6.14 14.26
N GLU A 123 1.90 6.43 15.18
CA GLU A 123 3.19 5.75 15.33
C GLU A 123 3.09 4.22 15.52
N ARG A 124 1.90 3.71 15.83
CA ARG A 124 1.62 2.27 15.93
C ARG A 124 1.37 1.61 14.59
N HIS A 125 1.24 2.40 13.53
CA HIS A 125 0.98 1.94 12.19
C HIS A 125 2.24 1.97 11.34
N SER A 126 2.36 1.00 10.44
CA SER A 126 3.46 0.91 9.48
C SER A 126 2.97 0.51 8.10
N VAL A 127 3.68 0.95 7.08
CA VAL A 127 3.41 0.61 5.68
C VAL A 127 4.65 -0.03 5.07
N LEU A 128 4.49 -1.18 4.45
CA LEU A 128 5.46 -1.79 3.55
C LEU A 128 4.91 -1.71 2.12
N LEU A 129 5.51 -0.88 1.30
CA LEU A 129 5.07 -0.61 -0.06
C LEU A 129 6.11 -1.07 -1.08
N SER A 130 5.74 -1.94 -2.03
CA SER A 130 6.51 -2.13 -3.24
C SER A 130 6.04 -1.13 -4.31
N SER A 131 6.96 -0.49 -5.01
CA SER A 131 6.66 0.39 -6.14
C SER A 131 7.88 0.52 -7.05
N HIS A 132 7.63 0.63 -8.36
CA HIS A 132 8.64 1.04 -9.33
C HIS A 132 8.58 2.55 -9.63
N ILE A 133 7.68 3.28 -8.97
CA ILE A 133 7.47 4.73 -9.14
C ILE A 133 8.22 5.45 -8.02
N THR A 134 9.39 5.99 -8.34
CA THR A 134 10.28 6.62 -7.34
C THR A 134 9.66 7.84 -6.67
N THR A 135 8.83 8.61 -7.38
CA THR A 135 8.15 9.79 -6.82
C THR A 135 7.16 9.43 -5.71
N ASP A 136 6.56 8.25 -5.74
CA ASP A 136 5.67 7.78 -4.67
C ASP A 136 6.51 7.46 -3.42
N LEU A 137 7.66 6.81 -3.61
CA LEU A 137 8.59 6.50 -2.51
C LEU A 137 9.19 7.77 -1.90
N GLU A 138 9.55 8.76 -2.72
CA GLU A 138 10.02 10.06 -2.24
C GLU A 138 8.98 10.75 -1.33
N GLN A 139 7.69 10.58 -1.64
CA GLN A 139 6.61 11.22 -0.88
C GLN A 139 6.31 10.52 0.45
N ILE A 140 6.34 9.18 0.51
CA ILE A 140 5.81 8.44 1.65
C ILE A 140 6.87 7.67 2.46
N ALA A 141 8.01 7.28 1.86
CA ALA A 141 8.95 6.38 2.51
C ALA A 141 9.90 7.10 3.46
N ASP A 142 10.16 6.51 4.62
CA ASP A 142 11.27 6.87 5.51
C ASP A 142 12.51 6.05 5.18
N THR A 143 12.33 4.78 4.81
CA THR A 143 13.40 3.86 4.45
C THR A 143 13.14 3.26 3.07
N ILE A 144 14.17 3.22 2.24
CA ILE A 144 14.12 2.68 0.88
C ILE A 144 15.04 1.45 0.80
N ALA A 145 14.47 0.33 0.37
CA ALA A 145 15.19 -0.90 0.04
C ALA A 145 15.18 -1.10 -1.47
N TYR A 146 16.33 -1.26 -2.08
CA TYR A 146 16.46 -1.46 -3.53
C TYR A 146 16.86 -2.89 -3.86
N LEU A 147 15.95 -3.57 -4.58
CA LEU A 147 16.15 -4.94 -5.05
C LEU A 147 16.45 -4.95 -6.54
N HIS A 148 17.51 -5.66 -6.95
CA HIS A 148 17.88 -5.82 -8.34
C HIS A 148 18.39 -7.24 -8.60
N HIS A 149 17.83 -7.91 -9.62
CA HIS A 149 18.15 -9.31 -9.96
C HIS A 149 18.15 -10.26 -8.75
N GLY A 150 17.18 -10.12 -7.84
CA GLY A 150 17.06 -10.95 -6.64
C GLY A 150 18.06 -10.65 -5.53
N GLN A 151 18.81 -9.56 -5.63
CA GLN A 151 19.76 -9.10 -4.62
C GLN A 151 19.31 -7.78 -4.00
N LEU A 152 19.39 -7.69 -2.69
CA LEU A 152 19.22 -6.43 -1.97
C LEU A 152 20.52 -5.62 -2.10
N LEU A 153 20.49 -4.54 -2.88
CA LEU A 153 21.66 -3.68 -3.09
C LEU A 153 21.86 -2.73 -1.92
N PHE A 154 20.79 -2.17 -1.38
CA PHE A 154 20.82 -1.35 -0.16
C PHE A 154 19.46 -1.33 0.53
N ALA A 155 19.48 -1.00 1.83
CA ALA A 155 18.33 -0.55 2.61
C ALA A 155 18.81 0.63 3.47
N LYS A 156 18.34 1.84 3.18
CA LYS A 156 18.82 3.09 3.79
C LYS A 156 17.66 4.02 4.09
N ASN A 157 17.87 4.91 5.06
CA ASN A 157 17.00 6.06 5.24
C ASN A 157 16.98 6.91 3.96
N LYS A 158 15.82 7.45 3.62
CA LYS A 158 15.62 8.26 2.41
C LYS A 158 16.49 9.53 2.43
N ASP A 159 16.55 10.21 3.57
CA ASP A 159 17.29 11.46 3.69
C ASP A 159 18.80 11.22 3.52
N ASP A 160 19.34 10.12 4.09
CA ASP A 160 20.73 9.71 3.87
C ASP A 160 21.02 9.44 2.39
N LEU A 161 20.07 8.80 1.67
CA LEU A 161 20.20 8.58 0.23
C LEU A 161 20.23 9.90 -0.55
N MET A 162 19.39 10.85 -0.18
CA MET A 162 19.32 12.16 -0.84
C MET A 162 20.59 12.98 -0.60
N GLU A 163 21.27 12.79 0.53
CA GLU A 163 22.54 13.44 0.83
C GLU A 163 23.76 12.76 0.16
N GLU A 164 23.74 11.43 0.06
CA GLU A 164 24.87 10.66 -0.52
C GLU A 164 24.91 10.72 -2.05
N TYR A 165 23.77 10.88 -2.72
CA TYR A 165 23.68 10.78 -4.18
C TYR A 165 23.18 12.09 -4.80
N GLY A 166 23.88 12.53 -5.84
CA GLY A 166 23.51 13.69 -6.64
C GLY A 166 23.48 13.37 -8.13
N ILE A 167 22.69 14.10 -8.87
CA ILE A 167 22.66 14.03 -10.34
C ILE A 167 23.59 15.08 -10.91
N LEU A 168 24.73 14.66 -11.46
CA LEU A 168 25.62 15.54 -12.21
C LEU A 168 25.12 15.67 -13.65
N ARG A 169 24.74 16.87 -14.06
CA ARG A 169 24.44 17.17 -15.46
C ARG A 169 25.64 17.88 -16.06
N CYS A 170 26.35 17.19 -16.95
CA CYS A 170 27.52 17.74 -17.61
C CYS A 170 27.55 17.37 -19.09
N SER A 171 28.39 18.06 -19.89
CA SER A 171 28.67 17.66 -21.27
C SER A 171 29.58 16.41 -21.29
N GLN A 172 29.62 15.70 -22.42
CA GLN A 172 30.55 14.55 -22.59
C GLN A 172 32.00 14.96 -22.38
N GLN A 173 32.37 16.19 -22.83
CA GLN A 173 33.73 16.72 -22.64
C GLN A 173 34.09 16.98 -21.18
N ASP A 174 33.10 17.29 -20.35
CA ASP A 174 33.34 17.49 -18.92
C ASP A 174 33.39 16.13 -18.19
N LEU A 175 32.59 15.15 -18.62
CA LEU A 175 32.62 13.79 -18.08
C LEU A 175 33.97 13.10 -18.32
N ASP A 176 34.60 13.32 -19.50
CA ASP A 176 35.89 12.76 -19.88
C ASP A 176 37.07 13.37 -19.07
N ARG A 177 36.81 14.41 -18.26
CA ARG A 177 37.78 15.08 -17.39
C ARG A 177 37.67 14.71 -15.91
N LEU A 178 36.61 13.99 -15.52
CA LEU A 178 36.37 13.47 -14.19
C LEU A 178 37.03 12.08 -14.05
#